data_f58a540918d428b89c2fc628dd942ff7
#
_entry.id   f58a540918d428b89c2fc628dd942ff7
#
_cell.length_a   1.000
_cell.length_b   1.000
_cell.length_c   1.000
_cell.angle_alpha   90.00
_cell.angle_beta   90.00
_cell.angle_gamma   90.00
#
_symmetry.space_group_name_H-M   'P 1'
#
loop_
_entity.id
_entity.type
_entity.pdbx_description
1 polymer ?
#
loop_
_entity_poly.entity_id
_entity_poly.type
_entity_poly.pdbx_seq_one_letter_code
_entity_poly.pdbx_strand_id
1 'polypeptide(L)'
;MSEAERGGRPSPVATDGGLSDGTPLLVGEDLEREFRTGPEVVRILRGASITVNTGEVVALVGASGVGKSTLLHLLGALDRPTSGRVLFEGVDLFRHGESALARYRRQEVGFVFQFYNLLGEMSALENAMLPPLLERRPWREARERAAAALAEVGLADRMNHRPGEMSGGEQQRVAIARALMNGPRIILADEPTGNLDPKTSEIVYDLFLQLQAERGIAFLIATHNPDLARRADRIYRLIEGRAREMSGTTDAASGLPV
;
A
#
# COMPACT_ATOMS: atom_id res chain seq x y z
N MET A 1 4.08 43.66 -34.93
CA MET A 1 5.31 42.90 -34.95
C MET A 1 5.77 42.79 -33.50
N SER A 2 5.82 41.66 -32.85
CA SER A 2 6.05 40.27 -33.20
C SER A 2 5.27 39.34 -32.29
N GLU A 3 4.72 38.29 -32.88
CA GLU A 3 4.23 37.06 -32.27
C GLU A 3 5.34 36.29 -31.57
N ALA A 4 4.90 35.36 -30.76
CA ALA A 4 5.62 34.21 -30.20
C ALA A 4 5.90 34.38 -28.68
N GLU A 5 5.57 33.47 -27.79
CA GLU A 5 5.56 32.01 -27.94
C GLU A 5 4.54 31.42 -26.96
N ARG A 6 3.59 30.71 -27.48
CA ARG A 6 2.73 29.83 -26.68
C ARG A 6 3.53 28.57 -26.35
N GLY A 7 4.06 28.51 -25.13
CA GLY A 7 4.66 27.32 -24.59
C GLY A 7 3.61 26.20 -24.50
N GLY A 8 3.70 25.23 -25.41
CA GLY A 8 2.88 24.03 -25.43
C GLY A 8 3.04 23.25 -24.13
N ARG A 9 1.92 22.97 -23.45
CA ARG A 9 1.84 21.95 -22.41
C ARG A 9 2.27 20.62 -23.03
N PRO A 10 3.18 19.85 -22.41
CA PRO A 10 3.35 18.46 -22.81
C PRO A 10 2.05 17.71 -22.56
N SER A 11 1.51 17.11 -23.59
CA SER A 11 0.37 16.22 -23.53
C SER A 11 0.61 15.12 -22.48
N PRO A 12 -0.40 14.71 -21.70
CA PRO A 12 -0.29 13.54 -20.88
C PRO A 12 -0.02 12.35 -21.80
N VAL A 13 0.98 11.56 -21.47
CA VAL A 13 1.20 10.25 -22.08
C VAL A 13 -0.08 9.47 -21.84
N ALA A 14 -0.87 9.29 -22.87
CA ALA A 14 -2.01 8.40 -22.87
C ALA A 14 -1.46 6.99 -22.67
N THR A 15 -1.64 6.42 -21.49
CA THR A 15 -1.53 5.00 -21.27
C THR A 15 -2.82 4.33 -21.73
N ASP A 16 -3.03 4.37 -23.05
CA ASP A 16 -3.95 3.45 -23.73
C ASP A 16 -3.10 2.23 -24.11
N GLY A 17 -2.97 1.31 -23.18
CA GLY A 17 -2.23 0.08 -23.31
C GLY A 17 -2.80 -0.92 -22.33
N GLY A 18 -3.76 -1.73 -22.79
CA GLY A 18 -4.14 -2.96 -22.10
C GLY A 18 -2.86 -3.70 -21.75
N LEU A 19 -2.69 -4.00 -20.44
CA LEU A 19 -1.56 -4.76 -19.92
C LEU A 19 -1.42 -6.04 -20.76
N SER A 20 -0.30 -6.21 -21.44
CA SER A 20 0.08 -7.50 -22.02
C SER A 20 0.17 -8.51 -20.88
N ASP A 21 -0.58 -9.61 -21.00
CA ASP A 21 -0.49 -10.77 -20.11
C ASP A 21 0.98 -11.07 -19.82
N GLY A 22 1.44 -10.83 -18.59
CA GLY A 22 2.74 -11.27 -18.13
C GLY A 22 3.67 -10.22 -17.46
N THR A 23 3.38 -8.91 -17.52
CA THR A 23 4.25 -7.92 -16.83
C THR A 23 3.80 -7.74 -15.38
N PRO A 24 4.67 -8.01 -14.37
CA PRO A 24 4.34 -7.75 -12.97
C PRO A 24 4.03 -6.26 -12.73
N LEU A 25 3.08 -5.99 -11.83
CA LEU A 25 2.72 -4.62 -11.43
C LEU A 25 3.85 -3.95 -10.64
N LEU A 26 4.35 -4.65 -9.62
CA LEU A 26 5.38 -4.14 -8.71
C LEU A 26 6.43 -5.21 -8.43
N VAL A 27 7.70 -4.86 -8.60
CA VAL A 27 8.83 -5.77 -8.35
C VAL A 27 9.88 -5.09 -7.49
N GLY A 28 10.29 -5.75 -6.43
CA GLY A 28 11.54 -5.47 -5.73
C GLY A 28 12.59 -6.46 -6.14
N GLU A 29 13.75 -5.98 -6.60
CA GLU A 29 14.87 -6.81 -7.03
C GLU A 29 16.08 -6.57 -6.15
N ASP A 30 16.56 -7.61 -5.47
CA ASP A 30 17.78 -7.62 -4.63
C ASP A 30 17.89 -6.42 -3.68
N LEU A 31 16.77 -6.08 -3.05
CA LEU A 31 16.66 -4.91 -2.20
C LEU A 31 17.51 -5.06 -0.93
N GLU A 32 18.42 -4.13 -0.73
CA GLU A 32 19.16 -3.99 0.51
C GLU A 32 18.78 -2.69 1.22
N ARG A 33 18.74 -2.72 2.55
CA ARG A 33 18.55 -1.54 3.36
C ARG A 33 19.41 -1.60 4.61
N GLU A 34 20.29 -0.61 4.73
CA GLU A 34 21.16 -0.41 5.87
C GLU A 34 20.81 0.91 6.59
N PHE A 35 20.84 0.87 7.89
CA PHE A 35 20.76 2.07 8.73
C PHE A 35 22.07 2.25 9.48
N ARG A 36 22.56 3.48 9.54
CA ARG A 36 23.76 3.84 10.32
C ARG A 36 23.34 4.51 11.62
N THR A 37 23.73 3.90 12.74
CA THR A 37 23.52 4.45 14.08
C THR A 37 24.91 4.65 14.70
N GLY A 38 25.46 5.86 14.54
CA GLY A 38 26.86 6.11 14.90
C GLY A 38 27.83 5.26 14.09
N PRO A 39 28.75 4.50 14.74
CA PRO A 39 29.71 3.62 14.05
C PRO A 39 29.10 2.30 13.58
N GLU A 40 27.90 1.95 14.06
CA GLU A 40 27.26 0.66 13.74
C GLU A 40 26.42 0.75 12.47
N VAL A 41 26.50 -0.31 11.65
CA VAL A 41 25.67 -0.52 10.45
C VAL A 41 24.71 -1.67 10.71
N VAL A 42 23.43 -1.35 10.77
CA VAL A 42 22.36 -2.35 10.92
C VAL A 42 21.78 -2.67 9.56
N ARG A 43 21.98 -3.89 9.07
CA ARG A 43 21.45 -4.37 7.80
C ARG A 43 20.09 -5.03 8.02
N ILE A 44 19.03 -4.37 7.59
CA ILE A 44 17.65 -4.86 7.72
C ILE A 44 17.28 -5.76 6.55
N LEU A 45 17.51 -5.31 5.32
CA LEU A 45 17.30 -6.11 4.11
C LEU A 45 18.64 -6.48 3.48
N ARG A 46 18.72 -7.73 2.97
CA ARG A 46 19.97 -8.35 2.51
C ARG A 46 19.77 -9.06 1.15
N GLY A 47 19.22 -8.34 0.16
CA GLY A 47 18.87 -8.88 -1.14
C GLY A 47 17.45 -9.47 -1.15
N ALA A 48 16.46 -8.73 -0.64
CA ALA A 48 15.07 -9.14 -0.69
C ALA A 48 14.50 -8.94 -2.08
N SER A 49 13.91 -9.99 -2.68
CA SER A 49 13.22 -9.91 -3.97
C SER A 49 11.77 -10.37 -3.81
N ILE A 50 10.83 -9.59 -4.39
CA ILE A 50 9.40 -9.85 -4.30
C ILE A 50 8.71 -9.34 -5.57
N THR A 51 7.66 -10.03 -5.99
CA THR A 51 6.86 -9.67 -7.16
C THR A 51 5.39 -9.66 -6.79
N VAL A 52 4.66 -8.65 -7.23
CA VAL A 52 3.20 -8.53 -7.10
C VAL A 52 2.62 -8.28 -8.49
N ASN A 53 1.66 -9.10 -8.90
CA ASN A 53 0.96 -8.94 -10.17
C ASN A 53 -0.29 -8.05 -10.01
N THR A 54 -0.83 -7.58 -11.12
CA THR A 54 -2.10 -6.82 -11.11
C THR A 54 -3.23 -7.68 -10.56
N GLY A 55 -4.02 -7.11 -9.64
CA GLY A 55 -5.18 -7.80 -9.05
C GLY A 55 -4.83 -8.99 -8.16
N GLU A 56 -3.58 -9.14 -7.74
CA GLU A 56 -3.10 -10.23 -6.89
C GLU A 56 -3.08 -9.81 -5.41
N VAL A 57 -3.44 -10.71 -4.52
CA VAL A 57 -3.24 -10.54 -3.07
C VAL A 57 -2.01 -11.34 -2.65
N VAL A 58 -0.97 -10.63 -2.21
CA VAL A 58 0.28 -11.22 -1.73
C VAL A 58 0.41 -10.99 -0.23
N ALA A 59 0.66 -12.05 0.53
CA ALA A 59 0.99 -11.96 1.95
C ALA A 59 2.53 -11.96 2.15
N LEU A 60 3.02 -11.05 2.98
CA LEU A 60 4.40 -11.01 3.45
C LEU A 60 4.44 -11.38 4.93
N VAL A 61 4.93 -12.59 5.24
CA VAL A 61 4.99 -13.09 6.61
C VAL A 61 6.41 -13.11 7.15
N GLY A 62 6.55 -13.08 8.47
CA GLY A 62 7.86 -13.12 9.14
C GLY A 62 7.79 -12.60 10.56
N ALA A 63 8.82 -12.88 11.35
CA ALA A 63 8.92 -12.45 12.74
C ALA A 63 8.80 -10.92 12.89
N SER A 64 8.41 -10.45 14.08
CA SER A 64 8.44 -9.01 14.38
C SER A 64 9.87 -8.47 14.25
N GLY A 65 10.01 -7.28 13.67
CA GLY A 65 11.31 -6.63 13.49
C GLY A 65 12.19 -7.19 12.36
N VAL A 66 11.75 -8.21 11.59
CA VAL A 66 12.57 -8.82 10.52
C VAL A 66 12.74 -7.92 9.28
N GLY A 67 11.99 -6.81 9.18
CA GLY A 67 12.09 -5.85 8.07
C GLY A 67 10.88 -5.79 7.14
N LYS A 68 9.72 -6.36 7.51
CA LYS A 68 8.48 -6.32 6.68
C LYS A 68 8.08 -4.88 6.34
N SER A 69 7.97 -4.02 7.34
CA SER A 69 7.65 -2.60 7.17
C SER A 69 8.68 -1.87 6.32
N THR A 70 9.97 -2.19 6.52
CA THR A 70 11.06 -1.62 5.70
C THR A 70 10.88 -1.99 4.23
N LEU A 71 10.57 -3.25 3.93
CA LEU A 71 10.33 -3.70 2.56
C LEU A 71 9.14 -2.97 1.93
N LEU A 72 8.01 -2.84 2.66
CA LEU A 72 6.84 -2.08 2.20
C LEU A 72 7.18 -0.60 1.95
N HIS A 73 7.98 0.03 2.82
CA HIS A 73 8.40 1.42 2.64
C HIS A 73 9.27 1.62 1.39
N LEU A 74 10.16 0.68 1.06
CA LEU A 74 10.94 0.74 -0.18
C LEU A 74 10.04 0.58 -1.41
N LEU A 75 9.17 -0.42 -1.40
CA LEU A 75 8.23 -0.70 -2.49
C LEU A 75 7.26 0.46 -2.72
N GLY A 76 6.82 1.12 -1.65
CA GLY A 76 5.97 2.30 -1.71
C GLY A 76 6.72 3.62 -1.92
N ALA A 77 8.04 3.58 -2.16
CA ALA A 77 8.90 4.76 -2.30
C ALA A 77 8.78 5.77 -1.13
N LEU A 78 8.47 5.29 0.08
CA LEU A 78 8.56 6.09 1.32
C LEU A 78 10.00 6.19 1.82
N ASP A 79 10.83 5.22 1.46
CA ASP A 79 12.25 5.19 1.75
C ASP A 79 13.02 4.74 0.50
N ARG A 80 14.34 4.94 0.46
CA ARG A 80 15.20 4.54 -0.65
C ARG A 80 16.02 3.30 -0.29
N PRO A 81 16.15 2.31 -1.18
CA PRO A 81 17.04 1.19 -0.96
C PRO A 81 18.50 1.65 -0.93
N THR A 82 19.35 0.95 -0.18
CA THR A 82 20.80 1.12 -0.20
C THR A 82 21.37 0.55 -1.51
N SER A 83 20.82 -0.57 -1.98
CA SER A 83 21.08 -1.18 -3.29
C SER A 83 19.86 -1.99 -3.75
N GLY A 84 19.87 -2.46 -4.98
CA GLY A 84 18.72 -3.10 -5.61
C GLY A 84 17.83 -2.11 -6.36
N ARG A 85 16.67 -2.57 -6.84
CA ARG A 85 15.75 -1.78 -7.66
C ARG A 85 14.31 -2.03 -7.26
N VAL A 86 13.46 -1.00 -7.41
CA VAL A 86 12.01 -1.13 -7.34
C VAL A 86 11.44 -0.75 -8.70
N LEU A 87 10.78 -1.71 -9.33
CA LEU A 87 10.17 -1.52 -10.64
C LEU A 87 8.65 -1.47 -10.49
N PHE A 88 8.03 -0.44 -11.05
CA PHE A 88 6.58 -0.36 -11.23
C PHE A 88 6.29 -0.43 -12.72
N GLU A 89 5.58 -1.46 -13.18
CA GLU A 89 5.36 -1.76 -14.60
C GLU A 89 6.67 -1.77 -15.41
N GLY A 90 7.72 -2.35 -14.85
CA GLY A 90 9.04 -2.41 -15.47
C GLY A 90 9.86 -1.12 -15.40
N VAL A 91 9.31 -0.02 -14.89
CA VAL A 91 10.00 1.27 -14.74
C VAL A 91 10.67 1.37 -13.37
N ASP A 92 12.00 1.57 -13.35
CA ASP A 92 12.77 1.76 -12.11
C ASP A 92 12.43 3.10 -11.46
N LEU A 93 11.74 3.04 -10.31
CA LEU A 93 11.25 4.21 -9.60
C LEU A 93 12.38 5.15 -9.15
N PHE A 94 13.48 4.58 -8.66
CA PHE A 94 14.56 5.38 -8.04
C PHE A 94 15.53 6.00 -9.03
N ARG A 95 15.36 5.75 -10.32
CA ARG A 95 16.02 6.54 -11.39
C ARG A 95 15.36 7.89 -11.60
N HIS A 96 14.19 8.12 -11.01
CA HIS A 96 13.46 9.37 -11.13
C HIS A 96 13.63 10.28 -9.91
N GLY A 97 13.35 11.56 -10.10
CA GLY A 97 13.41 12.57 -9.02
C GLY A 97 12.22 12.50 -8.07
N GLU A 98 12.31 13.23 -6.94
CA GLU A 98 11.29 13.24 -5.87
C GLU A 98 9.87 13.58 -6.36
N SER A 99 9.73 14.44 -7.37
CA SER A 99 8.40 14.76 -7.94
C SER A 99 7.71 13.54 -8.56
N ALA A 100 8.46 12.66 -9.22
CA ALA A 100 7.93 11.43 -9.81
C ALA A 100 7.59 10.40 -8.71
N LEU A 101 8.46 10.25 -7.71
CA LEU A 101 8.19 9.40 -6.54
C LEU A 101 6.96 9.87 -5.76
N ALA A 102 6.81 11.19 -5.57
CA ALA A 102 5.62 11.76 -4.93
C ALA A 102 4.35 11.51 -5.75
N ARG A 103 4.43 11.53 -7.09
CA ARG A 103 3.31 11.17 -7.97
C ARG A 103 2.95 9.71 -7.82
N TYR A 104 3.93 8.81 -7.89
CA TYR A 104 3.76 7.37 -7.67
C TYR A 104 3.02 7.10 -6.35
N ARG A 105 3.51 7.65 -5.22
CA ARG A 105 2.86 7.50 -3.92
C ARG A 105 1.42 7.99 -3.88
N ARG A 106 1.11 9.07 -4.60
CA ARG A 106 -0.25 9.65 -4.57
C ARG A 106 -1.22 8.94 -5.50
N GLN A 107 -0.77 8.47 -6.65
CA GLN A 107 -1.65 8.00 -7.72
C GLN A 107 -1.72 6.48 -7.81
N GLU A 108 -0.60 5.79 -7.56
CA GLU A 108 -0.50 4.36 -7.78
C GLU A 108 -0.62 3.53 -6.50
N VAL A 109 -0.31 4.14 -5.34
CA VAL A 109 -0.18 3.40 -4.07
C VAL A 109 -1.17 3.90 -3.02
N GLY A 110 -1.93 2.97 -2.43
CA GLY A 110 -2.64 3.17 -1.18
C GLY A 110 -1.84 2.61 -0.01
N PHE A 111 -1.72 3.35 1.08
CA PHE A 111 -1.06 2.87 2.30
C PHE A 111 -2.07 2.64 3.41
N VAL A 112 -1.96 1.47 4.06
CA VAL A 112 -2.74 1.11 5.25
C VAL A 112 -1.76 0.66 6.32
N PHE A 113 -1.81 1.29 7.51
CA PHE A 113 -0.87 1.05 8.60
C PHE A 113 -1.56 0.45 9.82
N GLN A 114 -0.80 -0.21 10.68
CA GLN A 114 -1.26 -0.78 11.94
C GLN A 114 -1.86 0.26 12.89
N PHE A 115 -1.30 1.47 12.94
CA PHE A 115 -1.76 2.58 13.79
C PHE A 115 -2.64 3.59 13.03
N TYR A 116 -3.36 3.18 12.01
CA TYR A 116 -4.32 3.94 11.21
C TYR A 116 -3.82 5.28 10.66
N ASN A 117 -2.97 6.00 11.37
CA ASN A 117 -2.40 7.32 11.03
C ASN A 117 -3.48 8.34 10.60
N LEU A 118 -4.59 8.35 11.34
CA LEU A 118 -5.65 9.32 11.17
C LEU A 118 -5.30 10.62 11.92
N LEU A 119 -5.71 11.74 11.37
CA LEU A 119 -5.61 13.03 12.04
C LEU A 119 -6.77 13.13 13.05
N GLY A 120 -6.46 13.12 14.35
CA GLY A 120 -7.44 13.03 15.42
C GLY A 120 -8.41 14.20 15.50
N GLU A 121 -7.99 15.39 15.04
CA GLU A 121 -8.79 16.60 14.99
C GLU A 121 -9.79 16.62 13.83
N MET A 122 -9.61 15.78 12.83
CA MET A 122 -10.44 15.67 11.65
C MET A 122 -11.45 14.54 11.78
N SER A 123 -12.66 14.75 11.24
CA SER A 123 -13.67 13.70 11.09
C SER A 123 -13.20 12.58 10.13
N ALA A 124 -13.92 11.45 10.09
CA ALA A 124 -13.69 10.38 9.13
C ALA A 124 -13.73 10.90 7.69
N LEU A 125 -14.72 11.73 7.38
CA LEU A 125 -14.87 12.36 6.06
C LEU A 125 -13.68 13.23 5.70
N GLU A 126 -13.24 14.10 6.60
CA GLU A 126 -12.09 14.98 6.37
C GLU A 126 -10.78 14.20 6.22
N ASN A 127 -10.57 13.14 7.02
CA ASN A 127 -9.43 12.25 6.85
C ASN A 127 -9.41 11.60 5.46
N ALA A 128 -10.55 11.11 4.99
CA ALA A 128 -10.66 10.52 3.66
C ALA A 128 -10.48 11.55 2.54
N MET A 129 -10.86 12.81 2.74
CA MET A 129 -10.71 13.88 1.74
C MET A 129 -9.26 14.31 1.50
N LEU A 130 -8.32 14.02 2.40
CA LEU A 130 -6.94 14.51 2.32
C LEU A 130 -6.23 14.20 0.99
N PRO A 131 -6.23 12.95 0.48
CA PRO A 131 -5.51 12.62 -0.75
C PRO A 131 -5.98 13.44 -1.97
N PRO A 132 -7.27 13.53 -2.30
CA PRO A 132 -7.70 14.34 -3.43
C PRO A 132 -7.49 15.85 -3.24
N LEU A 133 -7.55 16.36 -2.01
CA LEU A 133 -7.23 17.77 -1.74
C LEU A 133 -5.75 18.07 -1.98
N LEU A 134 -4.85 17.16 -1.64
CA LEU A 134 -3.42 17.27 -1.96
C LEU A 134 -3.16 17.23 -3.49
N GLU A 135 -4.05 16.65 -4.27
CA GLU A 135 -4.07 16.73 -5.74
C GLU A 135 -4.77 17.99 -6.27
N ARG A 136 -5.13 18.91 -5.39
CA ARG A 136 -5.83 20.16 -5.74
C ARG A 136 -7.20 19.94 -6.39
N ARG A 137 -7.87 18.84 -6.11
CA ARG A 137 -9.25 18.65 -6.55
C ARG A 137 -10.19 19.61 -5.82
N PRO A 138 -11.28 20.06 -6.45
CA PRO A 138 -12.27 20.89 -5.81
C PRO A 138 -12.82 20.25 -4.54
N TRP A 139 -13.02 21.03 -3.48
CA TRP A 139 -13.56 20.58 -2.19
C TRP A 139 -14.82 19.73 -2.33
N ARG A 140 -15.76 20.18 -3.17
CA ARG A 140 -17.01 19.46 -3.40
C ARG A 140 -16.77 18.06 -3.96
N GLU A 141 -15.93 17.95 -4.97
CA GLU A 141 -15.56 16.64 -5.56
C GLU A 141 -14.87 15.75 -4.54
N ALA A 142 -13.90 16.28 -3.78
CA ALA A 142 -13.20 15.52 -2.74
C ALA A 142 -14.18 14.98 -1.69
N ARG A 143 -15.16 15.80 -1.28
CA ARG A 143 -16.18 15.42 -0.31
C ARG A 143 -17.12 14.33 -0.84
N GLU A 144 -17.62 14.47 -2.05
CA GLU A 144 -18.52 13.48 -2.68
C GLU A 144 -17.82 12.13 -2.82
N ARG A 145 -16.55 12.11 -3.27
CA ARG A 145 -15.74 10.89 -3.38
C ARG A 145 -15.46 10.27 -2.03
N ALA A 146 -15.09 11.07 -1.02
CA ALA A 146 -14.82 10.58 0.32
C ALA A 146 -16.07 9.97 0.97
N ALA A 147 -17.24 10.58 0.78
CA ALA A 147 -18.50 10.05 1.26
C ALA A 147 -18.82 8.69 0.61
N ALA A 148 -18.62 8.56 -0.71
CA ALA A 148 -18.79 7.30 -1.42
C ALA A 148 -17.82 6.21 -0.91
N ALA A 149 -16.53 6.54 -0.74
CA ALA A 149 -15.53 5.60 -0.23
C ALA A 149 -15.83 5.16 1.21
N LEU A 150 -16.30 6.06 2.08
CA LEU A 150 -16.71 5.71 3.44
C LEU A 150 -17.96 4.82 3.45
N ALA A 151 -18.93 5.07 2.57
CA ALA A 151 -20.11 4.21 2.44
C ALA A 151 -19.72 2.80 1.97
N GLU A 152 -18.78 2.67 1.03
CA GLU A 152 -18.27 1.40 0.53
C GLU A 152 -17.62 0.54 1.63
N VAL A 153 -16.91 1.17 2.56
CA VAL A 153 -16.33 0.48 3.72
C VAL A 153 -17.29 0.36 4.92
N GLY A 154 -18.60 0.63 4.72
CA GLY A 154 -19.64 0.49 5.74
C GLY A 154 -19.61 1.55 6.82
N LEU A 155 -19.23 2.81 6.50
CA LEU A 155 -19.13 3.93 7.44
C LEU A 155 -20.00 5.12 7.04
N ALA A 156 -21.10 4.90 6.31
CA ALA A 156 -22.02 5.96 5.89
C ALA A 156 -22.52 6.80 7.07
N ASP A 157 -22.86 6.15 8.19
CA ASP A 157 -23.42 6.80 9.40
C ASP A 157 -22.33 7.35 10.33
N ARG A 158 -21.04 7.18 10.00
CA ARG A 158 -19.90 7.56 10.82
C ARG A 158 -19.05 8.69 10.23
N MET A 159 -19.45 9.27 9.11
CA MET A 159 -18.65 10.25 8.35
C MET A 159 -18.22 11.46 9.18
N ASN A 160 -19.07 11.91 10.12
CA ASN A 160 -18.81 13.09 10.93
C ASN A 160 -18.11 12.78 12.28
N HIS A 161 -17.88 11.52 12.61
CA HIS A 161 -17.19 11.12 13.84
C HIS A 161 -15.69 11.35 13.70
N ARG A 162 -15.07 11.75 14.80
CA ARG A 162 -13.60 11.85 14.91
C ARG A 162 -13.00 10.49 15.33
N PRO A 163 -11.71 10.24 15.05
CA PRO A 163 -11.06 8.99 15.43
C PRO A 163 -11.27 8.58 16.89
N GLY A 164 -11.23 9.52 17.84
CA GLY A 164 -11.46 9.25 19.26
C GLY A 164 -12.89 8.80 19.61
N GLU A 165 -13.84 8.93 18.70
CA GLU A 165 -15.25 8.52 18.86
C GLU A 165 -15.54 7.20 18.12
N MET A 166 -14.52 6.56 17.54
CA MET A 166 -14.62 5.40 16.67
C MET A 166 -13.87 4.20 17.26
N SER A 167 -14.41 3.00 17.06
CA SER A 167 -13.70 1.76 17.36
C SER A 167 -12.46 1.59 16.48
N GLY A 168 -11.50 0.75 16.89
CA GLY A 168 -10.31 0.45 16.11
C GLY A 168 -10.62 -0.05 14.70
N GLY A 169 -11.62 -0.92 14.57
CA GLY A 169 -12.07 -1.42 13.27
C GLY A 169 -12.71 -0.35 12.38
N GLU A 170 -13.46 0.61 12.98
CA GLU A 170 -13.98 1.75 12.24
C GLU A 170 -12.85 2.68 11.78
N GLN A 171 -11.88 2.97 12.64
CA GLN A 171 -10.70 3.75 12.30
C GLN A 171 -9.89 3.10 11.16
N GLN A 172 -9.72 1.79 11.21
CA GLN A 172 -9.04 1.04 10.14
C GLN A 172 -9.80 1.15 8.81
N ARG A 173 -11.12 1.03 8.82
CA ARG A 173 -11.92 1.22 7.61
C ARG A 173 -11.86 2.67 7.08
N VAL A 174 -11.74 3.68 7.93
CA VAL A 174 -11.45 5.07 7.48
C VAL A 174 -10.08 5.13 6.79
N ALA A 175 -9.05 4.49 7.36
CA ALA A 175 -7.72 4.45 6.75
C ALA A 175 -7.74 3.74 5.38
N ILE A 176 -8.52 2.66 5.24
CA ILE A 176 -8.74 1.98 3.95
C ILE A 176 -9.48 2.90 2.97
N ALA A 177 -10.58 3.53 3.37
CA ALA A 177 -11.29 4.50 2.52
C ALA A 177 -10.35 5.62 2.03
N ARG A 178 -9.52 6.16 2.92
CA ARG A 178 -8.51 7.17 2.57
C ARG A 178 -7.50 6.63 1.56
N ALA A 179 -7.04 5.40 1.71
CA ALA A 179 -6.10 4.77 0.79
C ALA A 179 -6.68 4.58 -0.63
N LEU A 180 -8.00 4.40 -0.75
CA LEU A 180 -8.71 4.21 -2.02
C LEU A 180 -8.96 5.50 -2.81
N MET A 181 -8.81 6.67 -2.19
CA MET A 181 -9.31 7.95 -2.72
C MET A 181 -8.79 8.35 -4.09
N ASN A 182 -7.54 8.04 -4.39
CA ASN A 182 -6.93 8.40 -5.68
C ASN A 182 -6.96 7.24 -6.69
N GLY A 183 -7.69 6.17 -6.40
CA GLY A 183 -7.81 5.01 -7.28
C GLY A 183 -6.49 4.25 -7.43
N PRO A 184 -5.87 3.82 -6.32
CA PRO A 184 -4.57 3.16 -6.38
C PRO A 184 -4.65 1.84 -7.14
N ARG A 185 -3.56 1.45 -7.75
CA ARG A 185 -3.43 0.14 -8.41
C ARG A 185 -2.93 -0.93 -7.45
N ILE A 186 -2.26 -0.52 -6.37
CA ILE A 186 -1.81 -1.41 -5.30
C ILE A 186 -2.04 -0.79 -3.93
N ILE A 187 -2.42 -1.62 -2.96
CA ILE A 187 -2.45 -1.26 -1.55
C ILE A 187 -1.31 -1.99 -0.83
N LEU A 188 -0.46 -1.22 -0.15
CA LEU A 188 0.59 -1.70 0.73
C LEU A 188 0.07 -1.60 2.17
N ALA A 189 -0.19 -2.75 2.79
CA ALA A 189 -0.77 -2.83 4.12
C ALA A 189 0.24 -3.41 5.12
N ASP A 190 0.62 -2.63 6.13
CA ASP A 190 1.55 -3.03 7.18
C ASP A 190 0.80 -3.38 8.46
N GLU A 191 0.68 -4.67 8.77
CA GLU A 191 -0.04 -5.23 9.92
C GLU A 191 -1.45 -4.61 10.09
N PRO A 192 -2.29 -4.60 9.02
CA PRO A 192 -3.52 -3.80 8.99
C PRO A 192 -4.57 -4.23 10.01
N THR A 193 -4.40 -5.39 10.64
CA THR A 193 -5.30 -5.94 11.65
C THR A 193 -4.62 -6.20 12.99
N GLY A 194 -3.35 -5.78 13.15
CA GLY A 194 -2.55 -6.11 14.32
C GLY A 194 -3.08 -5.55 15.66
N ASN A 195 -3.94 -4.53 15.62
CA ASN A 195 -4.56 -3.90 16.79
C ASN A 195 -6.07 -4.21 16.91
N LEU A 196 -6.57 -5.18 16.15
CA LEU A 196 -8.00 -5.53 16.11
C LEU A 196 -8.25 -6.90 16.74
N ASP A 197 -9.44 -7.09 17.27
CA ASP A 197 -9.91 -8.41 17.66
C ASP A 197 -10.08 -9.34 16.45
N PRO A 198 -10.10 -10.67 16.62
CA PRO A 198 -10.15 -11.63 15.52
C PRO A 198 -11.34 -11.42 14.58
N LYS A 199 -12.54 -11.14 15.12
CA LYS A 199 -13.76 -10.95 14.32
C LYS A 199 -13.67 -9.69 13.46
N THR A 200 -13.19 -8.59 14.03
CA THR A 200 -12.98 -7.34 13.30
C THR A 200 -11.87 -7.48 12.25
N SER A 201 -10.84 -8.28 12.55
CA SER A 201 -9.75 -8.59 11.61
C SER A 201 -10.28 -9.32 10.37
N GLU A 202 -11.18 -10.30 10.53
CA GLU A 202 -11.82 -10.99 9.40
C GLU A 202 -12.61 -10.02 8.53
N ILE A 203 -13.41 -9.13 9.13
CA ILE A 203 -14.19 -8.12 8.38
C ILE A 203 -13.27 -7.22 7.53
N VAL A 204 -12.14 -6.79 8.07
CA VAL A 204 -11.18 -5.95 7.33
C VAL A 204 -10.54 -6.75 6.19
N TYR A 205 -10.23 -8.02 6.41
CA TYR A 205 -9.63 -8.84 5.38
C TYR A 205 -10.63 -9.19 4.27
N ASP A 206 -11.89 -9.49 4.62
CA ASP A 206 -12.97 -9.70 3.64
C ASP A 206 -13.14 -8.45 2.76
N LEU A 207 -13.05 -7.26 3.35
CA LEU A 207 -13.09 -6.00 2.62
C LEU A 207 -11.92 -5.90 1.61
N PHE A 208 -10.70 -6.33 1.95
CA PHE A 208 -9.59 -6.35 1.00
C PHE A 208 -9.85 -7.30 -0.17
N LEU A 209 -10.35 -8.50 0.09
CA LEU A 209 -10.69 -9.45 -0.98
C LEU A 209 -11.84 -8.95 -1.86
N GLN A 210 -12.83 -8.31 -1.27
CA GLN A 210 -13.92 -7.66 -2.03
C GLN A 210 -13.36 -6.57 -2.96
N LEU A 211 -12.53 -5.66 -2.44
CA LEU A 211 -11.91 -4.59 -3.22
C LEU A 211 -11.02 -5.14 -4.35
N GLN A 212 -10.27 -6.21 -4.08
CA GLN A 212 -9.48 -6.91 -5.10
C GLN A 212 -10.39 -7.46 -6.21
N ALA A 213 -11.46 -8.18 -5.85
CA ALA A 213 -12.37 -8.79 -6.81
C ALA A 213 -13.16 -7.76 -7.65
N GLU A 214 -13.64 -6.69 -7.01
CA GLU A 214 -14.49 -5.68 -7.66
C GLU A 214 -13.70 -4.64 -8.47
N ARG A 215 -12.49 -4.30 -8.02
CA ARG A 215 -11.70 -3.20 -8.60
C ARG A 215 -10.40 -3.63 -9.25
N GLY A 216 -10.00 -4.89 -9.12
CA GLY A 216 -8.72 -5.39 -9.63
C GLY A 216 -7.50 -4.76 -8.94
N ILE A 217 -7.65 -4.23 -7.72
CA ILE A 217 -6.56 -3.63 -6.95
C ILE A 217 -5.66 -4.77 -6.45
N ALA A 218 -4.35 -4.63 -6.63
CA ALA A 218 -3.38 -5.53 -6.03
C ALA A 218 -3.16 -5.20 -4.55
N PHE A 219 -2.84 -6.20 -3.73
CA PHE A 219 -2.53 -6.03 -2.32
C PHE A 219 -1.20 -6.71 -1.97
N LEU A 220 -0.35 -6.00 -1.23
CA LEU A 220 0.77 -6.59 -0.51
C LEU A 220 0.55 -6.35 0.98
N ILE A 221 0.29 -7.42 1.74
CA ILE A 221 -0.12 -7.36 3.13
C ILE A 221 0.97 -7.98 4.00
N ALA A 222 1.70 -7.16 4.75
CA ALA A 222 2.56 -7.66 5.80
C ALA A 222 1.70 -8.06 7.01
N THR A 223 1.83 -9.30 7.45
CA THR A 223 1.08 -9.83 8.58
C THR A 223 1.84 -10.93 9.31
N HIS A 224 1.57 -11.05 10.61
CA HIS A 224 1.97 -12.21 11.40
C HIS A 224 0.81 -13.19 11.63
N ASN A 225 -0.40 -12.86 11.13
CA ASN A 225 -1.58 -13.72 11.25
C ASN A 225 -1.58 -14.81 10.16
N PRO A 226 -1.42 -16.11 10.52
CA PRO A 226 -1.34 -17.19 9.56
C PRO A 226 -2.66 -17.43 8.83
N ASP A 227 -3.81 -17.17 9.46
CA ASP A 227 -5.12 -17.39 8.86
C ASP A 227 -5.37 -16.40 7.72
N LEU A 228 -4.96 -15.14 7.92
CA LEU A 228 -5.04 -14.12 6.88
C LEU A 228 -4.06 -14.42 5.73
N ALA A 229 -2.84 -14.85 6.08
CA ALA A 229 -1.83 -15.19 5.06
C ALA A 229 -2.28 -16.33 4.14
N ARG A 230 -2.99 -17.35 4.68
CA ARG A 230 -3.51 -18.49 3.88
C ARG A 230 -4.59 -18.10 2.87
N ARG A 231 -5.21 -16.94 2.99
CA ARG A 231 -6.23 -16.44 2.06
C ARG A 231 -5.64 -15.63 0.89
N ALA A 232 -4.33 -15.38 0.91
CA ALA A 232 -3.63 -14.70 -0.17
C ALA A 232 -3.34 -15.67 -1.34
N ASP A 233 -3.22 -15.13 -2.54
CA ASP A 233 -2.88 -15.89 -3.74
C ASP A 233 -1.45 -16.42 -3.67
N ARG A 234 -0.51 -15.61 -3.13
CA ARG A 234 0.90 -16.00 -2.91
C ARG A 234 1.37 -15.50 -1.55
N ILE A 235 2.32 -16.26 -0.99
CA ILE A 235 2.92 -15.95 0.30
C ILE A 235 4.43 -15.83 0.15
N TYR A 236 4.99 -14.70 0.61
CA TYR A 236 6.42 -14.52 0.79
C TYR A 236 6.77 -14.56 2.27
N ARG A 237 7.84 -15.27 2.60
CA ARG A 237 8.39 -15.27 3.96
C ARG A 237 9.68 -14.45 4.00
N LEU A 238 9.71 -13.44 4.88
CA LEU A 238 10.91 -12.66 5.13
C LEU A 238 11.71 -13.30 6.28
N ILE A 239 12.93 -13.75 5.97
CA ILE A 239 13.85 -14.37 6.93
C ILE A 239 15.22 -13.73 6.73
N GLU A 240 15.83 -13.25 7.82
CA GLU A 240 17.16 -12.64 7.80
C GLU A 240 17.37 -11.59 6.70
N GLY A 241 16.32 -10.78 6.45
CA GLY A 241 16.34 -9.73 5.44
C GLY A 241 16.20 -10.19 4.00
N ARG A 242 15.83 -11.45 3.75
CA ARG A 242 15.57 -12.02 2.42
C ARG A 242 14.14 -12.50 2.29
N ALA A 243 13.47 -12.16 1.22
CA ALA A 243 12.13 -12.63 0.92
C ALA A 243 12.21 -13.91 0.08
N ARG A 244 11.47 -14.96 0.49
CA ARG A 244 11.36 -16.22 -0.23
C ARG A 244 9.90 -16.54 -0.46
N GLU A 245 9.54 -16.85 -1.68
CA GLU A 245 8.20 -17.34 -2.00
C GLU A 245 8.01 -18.73 -1.42
N MET A 246 6.86 -18.97 -0.79
CA MET A 246 6.51 -20.27 -0.22
C MET A 246 5.77 -21.10 -1.26
N SER A 247 6.28 -22.31 -1.54
CA SER A 247 5.67 -23.23 -2.49
C SER A 247 4.51 -23.96 -1.81
N GLY A 248 3.26 -23.59 -2.14
CA GLY A 248 2.03 -24.29 -1.72
C GLY A 248 1.52 -23.94 -0.32
N THR A 249 0.21 -24.05 -0.16
CA THR A 249 -0.52 -23.79 1.09
C THR A 249 -0.12 -24.70 2.27
N THR A 250 0.55 -25.82 2.02
CA THR A 250 0.93 -26.81 3.03
C THR A 250 2.19 -26.39 3.82
N ASP A 251 3.14 -25.69 3.19
CA ASP A 251 4.33 -25.17 3.89
C ASP A 251 4.03 -23.95 4.76
N ALA A 252 2.95 -23.23 4.45
CA ALA A 252 2.50 -22.08 5.23
C ALA A 252 2.09 -22.46 6.67
N ALA A 253 1.56 -23.67 6.88
CA ALA A 253 1.08 -24.14 8.18
C ALA A 253 2.20 -24.65 9.11
N SER A 254 3.30 -25.18 8.54
CA SER A 254 4.38 -25.82 9.31
C SER A 254 5.52 -24.88 9.69
N GLY A 255 5.51 -23.65 9.20
CA GLY A 255 6.63 -22.73 9.36
C GLY A 255 6.30 -21.33 9.94
N LEU A 256 5.04 -21.05 10.32
CA LEU A 256 4.70 -19.81 11.02
C LEU A 256 4.97 -20.00 12.51
N PRO A 257 5.76 -19.13 13.18
CA PRO A 257 5.89 -19.18 14.63
C PRO A 257 4.53 -18.90 15.26
N VAL A 258 4.18 -19.75 16.24
CA VAL A 258 3.02 -19.58 17.13
C VAL A 258 3.26 -18.39 18.06
#